data_49935f60ae1a3ada474a6ea1ae5bb975
#
_entry.id   49935f60ae1a3ada474a6ea1ae5bb975
#
_cell.length_a   1.000
_cell.length_b   1.000
_cell.length_c   1.000
_cell.angle_alpha   90.00
_cell.angle_beta   90.00
_cell.angle_gamma   90.00
#
_symmetry.space_group_name_H-M   'P 1'
#
loop_
_entity.id
_entity.type
_entity.pdbx_description
1 polymer ?
#
loop_
_entity_poly.entity_id
_entity_poly.type
_entity_poly.pdbx_seq_one_letter_code
_entity_poly.pdbx_strand_id
1 'polypeptide(L)'
;MIANYHSHTTRCGHAKGTEREYVENAIRAGLQILGFSDHTPHDFFDSTPRNRPMRMMPEELPDYAQTIRALALEYREQIEIHCGVEAEYYPRYFSRTLELLRQNGVEYMILGQHSLGNEIGEPYSGRRTTEEAILARYVDQTTEALHTGLFSYFAHPDLIRYEGEDPIYEKHMRRLCRAAKETNTPLEINLLGLWEGIHYPGERFFRIAAEEGNPVILGRDAHEPEAFFDTESEERALEMVKKYGLPLLETVPLRPI
;
A
#
# COMPACT_ATOMS: atom_id res chain seq x y z
N MET A 1 -6.56 5.10 15.63
CA MET A 1 -5.33 4.56 14.97
C MET A 1 -4.11 5.17 15.61
N ILE A 2 -3.05 4.38 15.93
CA ILE A 2 -1.79 4.90 16.50
C ILE A 2 -0.63 4.93 15.49
N ALA A 3 -0.71 4.17 14.42
CA ALA A 3 0.29 4.10 13.36
C ALA A 3 -0.37 4.17 11.98
N ASN A 4 0.26 4.88 11.06
CA ASN A 4 -0.06 4.84 9.65
C ASN A 4 1.23 4.70 8.85
N TYR A 5 1.31 3.71 7.96
CA TYR A 5 2.49 3.45 7.14
C TYR A 5 2.22 3.72 5.65
N HIS A 6 1.03 4.24 5.29
CA HIS A 6 0.61 4.50 3.91
C HIS A 6 0.32 6.00 3.73
N SER A 7 1.34 6.73 3.29
CA SER A 7 1.26 8.16 2.99
C SER A 7 2.14 8.51 1.80
N HIS A 8 1.59 9.33 0.91
CA HIS A 8 2.24 9.78 -0.31
C HIS A 8 2.83 11.18 -0.17
N THR A 9 3.61 11.61 -1.16
CA THR A 9 4.18 12.95 -1.27
C THR A 9 3.86 13.56 -2.63
N THR A 10 4.07 14.86 -2.78
CA THR A 10 3.86 15.54 -4.06
C THR A 10 4.69 14.96 -5.21
N ARG A 11 5.71 14.12 -4.90
CA ARG A 11 6.55 13.47 -5.91
C ARG A 11 5.80 12.44 -6.75
N CYS A 12 4.72 11.83 -6.23
CA CYS A 12 3.86 10.97 -7.05
C CYS A 12 3.05 11.74 -8.10
N GLY A 13 2.99 13.08 -7.99
CA GLY A 13 2.32 13.94 -8.96
C GLY A 13 0.82 14.13 -8.74
N HIS A 14 0.23 13.50 -7.72
CA HIS A 14 -1.19 13.61 -7.40
C HIS A 14 -1.50 13.81 -5.90
N ALA A 15 -0.51 13.68 -5.02
CA ALA A 15 -0.65 14.10 -3.63
C ALA A 15 -0.37 15.61 -3.46
N LYS A 16 -0.83 16.19 -2.36
CA LYS A 16 -0.73 17.61 -2.01
C LYS A 16 -0.04 17.80 -0.66
N GLY A 17 0.39 19.02 -0.39
CA GLY A 17 1.03 19.39 0.87
C GLY A 17 2.50 18.98 0.94
N THR A 18 3.17 19.43 1.98
CA THR A 18 4.57 19.12 2.26
C THR A 18 4.67 17.97 3.26
N GLU A 19 5.76 17.22 3.25
CA GLU A 19 6.00 16.13 4.22
C GLU A 19 5.94 16.63 5.66
N ARG A 20 6.35 17.88 5.91
CA ARG A 20 6.22 18.53 7.22
C ARG A 20 4.77 18.68 7.65
N GLU A 21 3.89 19.11 6.76
CA GLU A 21 2.45 19.22 7.05
C GLU A 21 1.84 17.85 7.39
N TYR A 22 2.26 16.78 6.69
CA TYR A 22 1.87 15.41 7.06
C TYR A 22 2.32 15.04 8.46
N VAL A 23 3.59 15.30 8.81
CA VAL A 23 4.12 15.00 10.16
C VAL A 23 3.35 15.77 11.23
N GLU A 24 3.17 17.09 11.05
CA GLU A 24 2.47 17.92 12.03
C GLU A 24 1.00 17.56 12.18
N ASN A 25 0.32 17.16 11.08
CA ASN A 25 -1.05 16.69 11.13
C ASN A 25 -1.16 15.30 11.76
N ALA A 26 -0.22 14.39 11.50
CA ALA A 26 -0.16 13.09 12.16
C ALA A 26 0.00 13.23 13.68
N ILE A 27 0.89 14.12 14.13
CA ILE A 27 1.06 14.43 15.57
C ILE A 27 -0.25 14.98 16.16
N ARG A 28 -0.88 15.95 15.49
CA ARG A 28 -2.16 16.55 15.95
C ARG A 28 -3.30 15.53 15.97
N ALA A 29 -3.30 14.55 15.06
CA ALA A 29 -4.24 13.44 15.04
C ALA A 29 -3.95 12.36 16.09
N GLY A 30 -2.82 12.47 16.82
CA GLY A 30 -2.44 11.55 17.90
C GLY A 30 -1.72 10.29 17.43
N LEU A 31 -1.18 10.26 16.19
CA LEU A 31 -0.36 9.16 15.73
C LEU A 31 0.97 9.14 16.48
N GLN A 32 1.47 7.94 16.74
CA GLN A 32 2.78 7.69 17.35
C GLN A 32 3.81 7.24 16.30
N ILE A 33 3.32 6.67 15.16
CA ILE A 33 4.17 6.20 14.07
C ILE A 33 3.59 6.71 12.74
N LEU A 34 4.45 7.31 11.93
CA LEU A 34 4.15 7.74 10.56
C LEU A 34 5.15 7.15 9.58
N GLY A 35 4.67 6.35 8.64
CA GLY A 35 5.43 5.88 7.50
C GLY A 35 5.06 6.66 6.24
N PHE A 36 6.06 7.17 5.54
CA PHE A 36 5.90 7.59 4.15
C PHE A 36 6.16 6.40 3.26
N SER A 37 5.30 6.21 2.27
CA SER A 37 5.37 5.09 1.33
C SER A 37 4.92 5.53 -0.06
N ASP A 38 5.55 6.59 -0.57
CA ASP A 38 5.23 7.10 -1.90
C ASP A 38 5.46 6.03 -2.99
N HIS A 39 4.75 6.15 -4.12
CA HIS A 39 4.86 5.20 -5.22
C HIS A 39 6.30 5.02 -5.71
N THR A 40 6.73 3.78 -5.76
CA THR A 40 8.09 3.40 -6.13
C THR A 40 8.51 3.95 -7.48
N PRO A 41 9.64 4.65 -7.58
CA PRO A 41 10.18 5.05 -8.87
C PRO A 41 10.70 3.84 -9.64
N HIS A 42 10.51 3.87 -10.96
CA HIS A 42 11.02 2.84 -11.85
C HIS A 42 11.99 3.43 -12.86
N ASP A 43 13.24 3.01 -12.80
CA ASP A 43 14.33 3.46 -13.68
C ASP A 43 14.42 2.67 -15.00
N PHE A 44 13.46 1.77 -15.24
CA PHE A 44 13.35 0.96 -16.45
C PHE A 44 12.23 1.41 -17.40
N PHE A 45 11.52 2.48 -17.06
CA PHE A 45 10.56 3.12 -17.93
C PHE A 45 11.19 4.33 -18.61
N ASP A 46 10.82 4.56 -19.87
CA ASP A 46 11.15 5.80 -20.56
C ASP A 46 10.22 6.92 -20.06
N SER A 47 10.53 7.40 -18.85
CA SER A 47 9.78 8.45 -18.18
C SER A 47 10.39 9.80 -18.50
N THR A 48 9.57 10.73 -18.98
CA THR A 48 9.97 12.12 -19.19
C THR A 48 9.10 13.04 -18.38
N PRO A 49 9.52 14.28 -18.06
CA PRO A 49 8.68 15.25 -17.36
C PRO A 49 7.33 15.53 -18.02
N ARG A 50 7.20 15.28 -19.34
CA ARG A 50 5.95 15.40 -20.10
C ARG A 50 5.09 14.15 -20.03
N ASN A 51 5.68 13.00 -19.69
CA ASN A 51 5.03 11.70 -19.54
C ASN A 51 5.33 11.15 -18.16
N ARG A 52 5.12 12.00 -17.14
CA ARG A 52 5.34 11.61 -15.75
C ARG A 52 4.30 10.57 -15.36
N PRO A 53 4.73 9.38 -14.97
CA PRO A 53 3.81 8.41 -14.39
C PRO A 53 3.25 8.93 -13.06
N MET A 54 2.19 8.35 -12.56
CA MET A 54 1.63 8.65 -11.22
C MET A 54 2.53 8.05 -10.13
N ARG A 55 3.80 8.42 -10.14
CA ARG A 55 4.84 7.96 -9.20
C ARG A 55 6.03 8.92 -9.21
N MET A 56 6.86 8.83 -8.20
CA MET A 56 8.13 9.54 -8.08
C MET A 56 9.07 9.20 -9.25
N MET A 57 9.84 10.18 -9.72
CA MET A 57 10.91 9.93 -10.68
C MET A 57 12.15 9.36 -9.96
N PRO A 58 12.96 8.50 -10.61
CA PRO A 58 14.15 7.93 -9.98
C PRO A 58 15.12 8.97 -9.41
N GLU A 59 15.25 10.12 -10.06
CA GLU A 59 16.11 11.22 -9.65
C GLU A 59 15.61 11.93 -8.38
N GLU A 60 14.33 11.79 -8.03
CA GLU A 60 13.71 12.38 -6.83
C GLU A 60 13.90 11.50 -5.58
N LEU A 61 14.22 10.20 -5.75
CA LEU A 61 14.33 9.26 -4.64
C LEU A 61 15.40 9.64 -3.58
N PRO A 62 16.60 10.14 -3.96
CA PRO A 62 17.58 10.59 -2.97
C PRO A 62 17.07 11.74 -2.11
N ASP A 63 16.42 12.74 -2.74
CA ASP A 63 15.82 13.89 -2.05
C ASP A 63 14.64 13.45 -1.15
N TYR A 64 13.77 12.60 -1.64
CA TYR A 64 12.69 11.98 -0.85
C TYR A 64 13.21 11.35 0.44
N ALA A 65 14.16 10.43 0.31
CA ALA A 65 14.71 9.71 1.46
C ALA A 65 15.48 10.63 2.42
N GLN A 66 16.17 11.65 1.90
CA GLN A 66 16.85 12.63 2.73
C GLN A 66 15.86 13.51 3.50
N THR A 67 14.79 13.96 2.85
CA THR A 67 13.72 14.78 3.47
C THR A 67 13.05 14.02 4.62
N ILE A 68 12.64 12.77 4.39
CA ILE A 68 11.99 11.96 5.43
C ILE A 68 12.93 11.71 6.62
N ARG A 69 14.20 11.37 6.38
CA ARG A 69 15.19 11.19 7.46
C ARG A 69 15.44 12.47 8.25
N ALA A 70 15.46 13.62 7.60
CA ALA A 70 15.61 14.91 8.29
C ALA A 70 14.42 15.19 9.22
N LEU A 71 13.19 14.93 8.75
CA LEU A 71 11.98 15.04 9.56
C LEU A 71 11.96 14.02 10.69
N ALA A 72 12.37 12.77 10.46
CA ALA A 72 12.49 11.75 11.49
C ALA A 72 13.43 12.19 12.63
N LEU A 73 14.56 12.82 12.30
CA LEU A 73 15.49 13.35 13.30
C LEU A 73 14.89 14.57 14.05
N GLU A 74 14.25 15.46 13.35
CA GLU A 74 13.67 16.69 13.90
C GLU A 74 12.53 16.38 14.89
N TYR A 75 11.64 15.46 14.53
CA TYR A 75 10.43 15.14 15.31
C TYR A 75 10.56 13.90 16.21
N ARG A 76 11.76 13.33 16.36
CA ARG A 76 12.02 12.05 17.07
C ARG A 76 11.47 11.96 18.50
N GLU A 77 11.27 13.09 19.20
CA GLU A 77 10.71 13.14 20.56
C GLU A 77 9.16 13.18 20.55
N GLN A 78 8.53 13.30 19.37
CA GLN A 78 7.09 13.49 19.23
C GLN A 78 6.42 12.34 18.45
N ILE A 79 7.07 11.83 17.41
CA ILE A 79 6.55 10.79 16.52
C ILE A 79 7.70 10.00 15.89
N GLU A 80 7.52 8.69 15.76
CA GLU A 80 8.43 7.83 15.01
C GLU A 80 8.11 7.94 13.52
N ILE A 81 9.11 8.23 12.67
CA ILE A 81 8.90 8.43 11.23
C ILE A 81 9.78 7.46 10.44
N HIS A 82 9.19 6.77 9.47
CA HIS A 82 9.86 5.80 8.61
C HIS A 82 9.81 6.19 7.13
N CYS A 83 10.90 5.89 6.41
CA CYS A 83 11.05 6.10 4.99
C CYS A 83 10.84 4.78 4.23
N GLY A 84 9.68 4.61 3.65
CA GLY A 84 9.31 3.45 2.84
C GLY A 84 8.88 3.80 1.43
N VAL A 85 8.35 2.82 0.72
CA VAL A 85 7.68 2.99 -0.57
C VAL A 85 6.50 2.03 -0.69
N GLU A 86 5.48 2.44 -1.43
CA GLU A 86 4.48 1.53 -1.98
C GLU A 86 5.01 0.97 -3.29
N ALA A 87 5.23 -0.33 -3.33
CA ALA A 87 5.91 -0.96 -4.43
C ALA A 87 5.07 -2.06 -5.08
N GLU A 88 5.03 -2.04 -6.42
CA GLU A 88 4.55 -3.15 -7.21
C GLU A 88 5.62 -4.24 -7.30
N TYR A 89 5.18 -5.48 -7.39
CA TYR A 89 6.04 -6.60 -7.72
C TYR A 89 6.02 -6.82 -9.23
N TYR A 90 7.13 -6.46 -9.89
CA TYR A 90 7.34 -6.72 -11.31
C TYR A 90 8.49 -7.73 -11.47
N PRO A 91 8.20 -9.02 -11.70
CA PRO A 91 9.20 -10.10 -11.62
C PRO A 91 10.48 -9.83 -12.40
N ARG A 92 10.33 -9.24 -13.61
CA ARG A 92 11.47 -8.92 -14.49
C ARG A 92 12.41 -7.87 -13.91
N TYR A 93 11.88 -6.93 -13.13
CA TYR A 93 12.60 -5.73 -12.70
C TYR A 93 12.80 -5.65 -11.19
N PHE A 94 12.23 -6.57 -10.44
CA PHE A 94 12.18 -6.49 -8.97
C PHE A 94 13.56 -6.38 -8.31
N SER A 95 14.55 -7.18 -8.79
CA SER A 95 15.91 -7.09 -8.26
C SER A 95 16.56 -5.71 -8.49
N ARG A 96 16.29 -5.08 -9.64
CA ARG A 96 16.77 -3.74 -9.96
C ARG A 96 16.08 -2.69 -9.10
N THR A 97 14.77 -2.81 -8.89
CA THR A 97 14.03 -1.96 -7.96
C THR A 97 14.60 -2.04 -6.54
N LEU A 98 14.83 -3.25 -6.03
CA LEU A 98 15.42 -3.44 -4.70
C LEU A 98 16.80 -2.80 -4.57
N GLU A 99 17.66 -2.93 -5.60
CA GLU A 99 18.97 -2.29 -5.61
C GLU A 99 18.85 -0.76 -5.53
N LEU A 100 17.98 -0.16 -6.33
CA LEU A 100 17.70 1.28 -6.32
C LEU A 100 17.24 1.75 -4.94
N LEU A 101 16.30 1.05 -4.32
CA LEU A 101 15.75 1.41 -3.01
C LEU A 101 16.81 1.29 -1.90
N ARG A 102 17.59 0.21 -1.89
CA ARG A 102 18.70 -0.01 -0.93
C ARG A 102 19.79 1.07 -1.02
N GLN A 103 20.19 1.43 -2.24
CA GLN A 103 21.20 2.47 -2.47
C GLN A 103 20.76 3.84 -1.93
N ASN A 104 19.46 4.09 -1.82
CA ASN A 104 18.90 5.32 -1.29
C ASN A 104 18.48 5.23 0.17
N GLY A 105 18.65 4.07 0.81
CA GLY A 105 18.35 3.87 2.22
C GLY A 105 16.86 3.91 2.53
N VAL A 106 16.02 3.41 1.63
CA VAL A 106 14.61 3.11 1.90
C VAL A 106 14.54 1.95 2.90
N GLU A 107 13.71 2.07 3.92
CA GLU A 107 13.70 1.16 5.06
C GLU A 107 12.76 -0.03 4.86
N TYR A 108 11.59 0.20 4.25
CA TYR A 108 10.55 -0.81 4.08
C TYR A 108 9.75 -0.62 2.80
N MET A 109 9.04 -1.68 2.41
CA MET A 109 8.04 -1.64 1.34
C MET A 109 6.69 -2.13 1.84
N ILE A 110 5.62 -1.53 1.30
CA ILE A 110 4.28 -2.10 1.29
C ILE A 110 3.95 -2.57 -0.13
N LEU A 111 3.18 -3.65 -0.27
CA LEU A 111 2.81 -4.16 -1.60
C LEU A 111 1.57 -3.44 -2.10
N GLY A 112 1.70 -2.64 -3.16
CA GLY A 112 0.58 -2.03 -3.87
C GLY A 112 0.58 -2.50 -5.34
N GLN A 113 -0.20 -3.53 -5.70
CA GLN A 113 -0.15 -4.10 -7.05
C GLN A 113 -1.11 -3.39 -8.00
N HIS A 114 -0.70 -2.22 -8.51
CA HIS A 114 -1.53 -1.39 -9.40
C HIS A 114 -1.67 -1.93 -10.81
N SER A 115 -0.64 -2.56 -11.36
CA SER A 115 -0.65 -3.09 -12.73
C SER A 115 -0.17 -4.53 -12.77
N LEU A 116 -0.66 -5.30 -13.72
CA LEU A 116 -0.22 -6.68 -13.92
C LEU A 116 1.09 -6.76 -14.71
N GLY A 117 1.66 -7.95 -14.75
CA GLY A 117 2.85 -8.27 -15.55
C GLY A 117 4.05 -7.42 -15.13
N ASN A 118 4.46 -6.50 -15.99
CA ASN A 118 5.53 -5.54 -15.72
C ASN A 118 5.09 -4.10 -16.10
N GLU A 119 3.82 -3.81 -15.94
CA GLU A 119 3.12 -2.53 -16.13
C GLU A 119 2.94 -2.13 -17.62
N ILE A 120 4.01 -2.03 -18.40
CA ILE A 120 3.92 -1.50 -19.78
C ILE A 120 3.08 -2.45 -20.66
N GLY A 121 1.96 -1.90 -21.17
CA GLY A 121 1.02 -2.66 -22.03
C GLY A 121 0.13 -3.64 -21.28
N GLU A 122 0.20 -3.67 -19.97
CA GLU A 122 -0.58 -4.54 -19.10
C GLU A 122 -1.78 -3.81 -18.46
N PRO A 123 -2.83 -4.53 -18.07
CA PRO A 123 -3.99 -3.88 -17.46
C PRO A 123 -3.72 -3.35 -16.06
N TYR A 124 -4.30 -2.18 -15.77
CA TYR A 124 -4.42 -1.66 -14.41
C TYR A 124 -5.37 -2.54 -13.59
N SER A 125 -4.97 -2.93 -12.39
CA SER A 125 -5.71 -3.85 -11.52
C SER A 125 -7.10 -3.35 -11.14
N GLY A 126 -7.25 -2.04 -10.91
CA GLY A 126 -8.55 -1.40 -10.62
C GLY A 126 -9.49 -1.28 -11.82
N ARG A 127 -9.11 -1.72 -13.01
CA ARG A 127 -10.00 -1.77 -14.17
C ARG A 127 -11.02 -2.91 -14.03
N ARG A 128 -12.29 -2.59 -14.28
CA ARG A 128 -13.37 -3.61 -14.28
C ARG A 128 -13.05 -4.75 -15.21
N THR A 129 -13.19 -5.97 -14.72
CA THR A 129 -13.05 -7.19 -15.52
C THR A 129 -13.98 -8.28 -15.00
N THR A 130 -14.41 -9.16 -15.90
CA THR A 130 -15.08 -10.43 -15.61
C THR A 130 -14.23 -11.64 -16.02
N GLU A 131 -13.02 -11.38 -16.51
CA GLU A 131 -12.12 -12.42 -16.99
C GLU A 131 -11.38 -13.10 -15.83
N GLU A 132 -11.68 -14.39 -15.59
CA GLU A 132 -10.98 -15.20 -14.58
C GLU A 132 -9.46 -15.15 -14.76
N ALA A 133 -8.97 -15.13 -16.00
CA ALA A 133 -7.53 -15.10 -16.29
C ALA A 133 -6.84 -13.84 -15.72
N ILE A 134 -7.52 -12.68 -15.73
CA ILE A 134 -6.99 -11.43 -15.16
C ILE A 134 -6.93 -11.55 -13.63
N LEU A 135 -7.99 -12.04 -12.99
CA LEU A 135 -8.01 -12.27 -11.55
C LEU A 135 -6.93 -13.28 -11.12
N ALA A 136 -6.80 -14.40 -11.86
CA ALA A 136 -5.78 -15.40 -11.60
C ALA A 136 -4.37 -14.83 -11.67
N ARG A 137 -4.05 -14.05 -12.71
CA ARG A 137 -2.75 -13.39 -12.86
C ARG A 137 -2.45 -12.43 -11.71
N TYR A 138 -3.44 -11.64 -11.27
CA TYR A 138 -3.28 -10.76 -10.11
C TYR A 138 -2.89 -11.56 -8.86
N VAL A 139 -3.65 -12.62 -8.57
CA VAL A 139 -3.40 -13.47 -7.41
C VAL A 139 -2.06 -14.21 -7.51
N ASP A 140 -1.71 -14.72 -8.68
CA ASP A 140 -0.43 -15.41 -8.88
C ASP A 140 0.75 -14.46 -8.65
N GLN A 141 0.70 -13.26 -9.24
CA GLN A 141 1.76 -12.24 -9.12
C GLN A 141 1.90 -11.71 -7.68
N THR A 142 0.77 -11.41 -7.02
CA THR A 142 0.81 -10.95 -5.63
C THR A 142 1.21 -12.05 -4.66
N THR A 143 0.84 -13.30 -4.92
CA THR A 143 1.32 -14.45 -4.15
C THR A 143 2.84 -14.62 -4.28
N GLU A 144 3.39 -14.47 -5.48
CA GLU A 144 4.85 -14.48 -5.69
C GLU A 144 5.54 -13.35 -4.93
N ALA A 145 4.96 -12.13 -4.97
CA ALA A 145 5.43 -10.99 -4.20
C ALA A 145 5.48 -11.28 -2.69
N LEU A 146 4.41 -11.81 -2.12
CA LEU A 146 4.31 -12.16 -0.70
C LEU A 146 5.39 -13.16 -0.29
N HIS A 147 5.67 -14.17 -1.12
CA HIS A 147 6.71 -15.17 -0.84
C HIS A 147 8.14 -14.64 -0.90
N THR A 148 8.37 -13.42 -1.41
CA THR A 148 9.69 -12.76 -1.27
C THR A 148 10.02 -12.44 0.19
N GLY A 149 9.01 -12.29 1.04
CA GLY A 149 9.16 -11.91 2.45
C GLY A 149 9.59 -10.47 2.69
N LEU A 150 9.60 -9.61 1.66
CA LEU A 150 10.13 -8.24 1.71
C LEU A 150 9.06 -7.17 1.98
N PHE A 151 7.79 -7.48 1.79
CA PHE A 151 6.70 -6.53 2.01
C PHE A 151 6.17 -6.59 3.44
N SER A 152 6.10 -5.45 4.12
CA SER A 152 5.65 -5.34 5.51
C SER A 152 4.16 -5.67 5.66
N TYR A 153 3.35 -5.26 4.69
CA TYR A 153 1.95 -5.65 4.55
C TYR A 153 1.48 -5.44 3.09
N PHE A 154 0.26 -5.89 2.78
CA PHE A 154 -0.33 -5.76 1.46
C PHE A 154 -1.38 -4.62 1.47
N ALA A 155 -1.04 -3.52 0.82
CA ALA A 155 -1.88 -2.34 0.62
C ALA A 155 -3.04 -2.66 -0.32
N HIS A 156 -4.27 -2.21 0.02
CA HIS A 156 -5.48 -2.41 -0.78
C HIS A 156 -5.50 -3.74 -1.57
N PRO A 157 -5.47 -4.91 -0.89
CA PRO A 157 -5.29 -6.22 -1.55
C PRO A 157 -6.42 -6.59 -2.50
N ASP A 158 -7.55 -5.94 -2.40
CA ASP A 158 -8.74 -6.07 -3.24
C ASP A 158 -8.91 -4.95 -4.28
N LEU A 159 -7.79 -4.26 -4.60
CA LEU A 159 -7.73 -3.31 -5.72
C LEU A 159 -8.18 -3.95 -7.05
N ILE A 160 -7.96 -5.27 -7.23
CA ILE A 160 -8.44 -5.99 -8.41
C ILE A 160 -9.96 -5.93 -8.53
N ARG A 161 -10.45 -5.21 -9.56
CA ARG A 161 -11.87 -5.00 -9.75
C ARG A 161 -12.50 -6.11 -10.60
N TYR A 162 -12.65 -7.29 -9.96
CA TYR A 162 -13.33 -8.42 -10.60
C TYR A 162 -14.82 -8.41 -10.30
N GLU A 163 -15.65 -8.29 -11.36
CA GLU A 163 -17.11 -8.26 -11.29
C GLU A 163 -17.76 -9.51 -11.92
N GLY A 164 -17.00 -10.61 -12.02
CA GLY A 164 -17.51 -11.91 -12.42
C GLY A 164 -18.12 -12.72 -11.27
N GLU A 165 -18.27 -14.01 -11.51
CA GLU A 165 -18.96 -14.94 -10.60
C GLU A 165 -18.30 -15.06 -9.23
N ASP A 166 -19.13 -15.11 -8.16
CA ASP A 166 -18.66 -15.23 -6.78
C ASP A 166 -17.80 -16.46 -6.50
N PRO A 167 -18.15 -17.68 -6.99
CA PRO A 167 -17.31 -18.84 -6.73
C PRO A 167 -15.89 -18.71 -7.31
N ILE A 168 -15.76 -18.07 -8.47
CA ILE A 168 -14.45 -17.80 -9.11
C ILE A 168 -13.65 -16.82 -8.25
N TYR A 169 -14.27 -15.70 -7.86
CA TYR A 169 -13.65 -14.73 -6.97
C TYR A 169 -13.18 -15.36 -5.67
N GLU A 170 -14.06 -16.09 -4.97
CA GLU A 170 -13.73 -16.73 -3.70
C GLU A 170 -12.57 -17.73 -3.84
N LYS A 171 -12.56 -18.54 -4.89
CA LYS A 171 -11.47 -19.48 -5.17
C LYS A 171 -10.12 -18.79 -5.23
N HIS A 172 -10.03 -17.68 -5.97
CA HIS A 172 -8.78 -16.97 -6.20
C HIS A 172 -8.37 -16.11 -4.99
N MET A 173 -9.29 -15.33 -4.42
CA MET A 173 -8.97 -14.46 -3.28
C MET A 173 -8.67 -15.28 -2.01
N ARG A 174 -9.25 -16.45 -1.85
CA ARG A 174 -8.90 -17.38 -0.78
C ARG A 174 -7.44 -17.87 -0.91
N ARG A 175 -6.96 -18.12 -2.13
CA ARG A 175 -5.54 -18.44 -2.38
C ARG A 175 -4.63 -17.29 -1.94
N LEU A 176 -4.99 -16.05 -2.29
CA LEU A 176 -4.26 -14.86 -1.88
C LEU A 176 -4.23 -14.71 -0.35
N CYS A 177 -5.38 -14.83 0.31
CA CYS A 177 -5.48 -14.76 1.77
C CYS A 177 -4.60 -15.82 2.46
N ARG A 178 -4.58 -17.05 1.94
CA ARG A 178 -3.71 -18.13 2.46
C ARG A 178 -2.24 -17.80 2.29
N ALA A 179 -1.81 -17.31 1.11
CA ALA A 179 -0.44 -16.88 0.89
C ALA A 179 -0.04 -15.74 1.83
N ALA A 180 -0.90 -14.75 2.03
CA ALA A 180 -0.66 -13.67 3.00
C ALA A 180 -0.49 -14.20 4.43
N LYS A 181 -1.31 -15.18 4.83
CA LYS A 181 -1.20 -15.84 6.13
C LYS A 181 0.07 -16.67 6.28
N GLU A 182 0.42 -17.47 5.27
CA GLU A 182 1.63 -18.30 5.24
C GLU A 182 2.91 -17.46 5.37
N THR A 183 2.90 -16.27 4.77
CA THR A 183 4.02 -15.32 4.81
C THR A 183 3.96 -14.35 5.99
N ASN A 184 2.95 -14.48 6.87
CA ASN A 184 2.68 -13.54 7.97
C ASN A 184 2.63 -12.08 7.50
N THR A 185 1.98 -11.83 6.35
CA THR A 185 1.82 -10.49 5.77
C THR A 185 0.39 -10.00 6.04
N PRO A 186 0.21 -8.96 6.87
CA PRO A 186 -1.11 -8.36 7.13
C PRO A 186 -1.73 -7.78 5.86
N LEU A 187 -3.07 -7.69 5.85
CA LEU A 187 -3.83 -7.09 4.76
C LEU A 187 -4.33 -5.71 5.18
N GLU A 188 -4.23 -4.74 4.31
CA GLU A 188 -4.71 -3.39 4.60
C GLU A 188 -6.21 -3.26 4.40
N ILE A 189 -6.89 -2.63 5.36
CA ILE A 189 -8.18 -1.97 5.14
C ILE A 189 -7.87 -0.52 4.78
N ASN A 190 -8.07 -0.18 3.51
CA ASN A 190 -7.65 1.11 2.96
C ASN A 190 -8.72 2.19 3.20
N LEU A 191 -8.33 3.28 3.88
CA LEU A 191 -9.26 4.34 4.26
C LEU A 191 -9.54 5.31 3.11
N LEU A 192 -8.59 5.52 2.18
CA LEU A 192 -8.83 6.33 0.99
C LEU A 192 -9.96 5.75 0.14
N GLY A 193 -9.98 4.42 -0.02
CA GLY A 193 -11.05 3.74 -0.75
C GLY A 193 -12.42 3.93 -0.10
N LEU A 194 -12.49 3.98 1.23
CA LEU A 194 -13.72 4.30 1.97
C LEU A 194 -14.14 5.76 1.79
N TRP A 195 -13.20 6.69 1.85
CA TRP A 195 -13.45 8.11 1.63
C TRP A 195 -13.99 8.37 0.22
N GLU A 196 -13.30 7.85 -0.79
CA GLU A 196 -13.70 8.04 -2.19
C GLU A 196 -14.94 7.22 -2.58
N GLY A 197 -15.36 6.26 -1.76
CA GLY A 197 -16.51 5.40 -2.04
C GLY A 197 -16.32 4.49 -3.26
N ILE A 198 -15.09 4.03 -3.48
CA ILE A 198 -14.76 3.14 -4.58
C ILE A 198 -14.97 1.66 -4.20
N HIS A 199 -14.53 0.72 -5.06
CA HIS A 199 -14.86 -0.70 -4.89
C HIS A 199 -14.06 -1.42 -3.80
N TYR A 200 -13.03 -0.80 -3.25
CA TYR A 200 -12.24 -1.31 -2.13
C TYR A 200 -12.23 -0.28 -0.96
N PRO A 201 -12.05 -0.72 0.28
CA PRO A 201 -12.08 -2.10 0.76
C PRO A 201 -13.48 -2.70 0.65
N GLY A 202 -13.56 -3.89 0.03
CA GLY A 202 -14.82 -4.57 -0.25
C GLY A 202 -15.19 -5.63 0.80
N GLU A 203 -16.43 -5.62 1.29
CA GLU A 203 -16.92 -6.63 2.23
C GLU A 203 -16.75 -8.07 1.71
N ARG A 204 -16.87 -8.26 0.39
CA ARG A 204 -16.68 -9.54 -0.27
C ARG A 204 -15.29 -10.12 -0.01
N PHE A 205 -14.25 -9.29 -0.03
CA PHE A 205 -12.88 -9.69 0.23
C PHE A 205 -12.63 -9.92 1.72
N PHE A 206 -13.02 -8.96 2.57
CA PHE A 206 -12.71 -9.03 3.99
C PHE A 206 -13.48 -10.11 4.74
N ARG A 207 -14.63 -10.58 4.21
CA ARG A 207 -15.28 -11.82 4.66
C ARG A 207 -14.36 -13.03 4.44
N ILE A 208 -13.74 -13.15 3.26
CA ILE A 208 -12.80 -14.24 2.96
C ILE A 208 -11.56 -14.14 3.84
N ALA A 209 -11.01 -12.94 4.00
CA ALA A 209 -9.85 -12.70 4.87
C ALA A 209 -10.12 -13.11 6.32
N ALA A 210 -11.32 -12.82 6.83
CA ALA A 210 -11.76 -13.25 8.17
C ALA A 210 -11.88 -14.76 8.29
N GLU A 211 -12.48 -15.43 7.30
CA GLU A 211 -12.61 -16.90 7.26
C GLU A 211 -11.24 -17.59 7.24
N GLU A 212 -10.25 -17.03 6.56
CA GLU A 212 -8.87 -17.54 6.55
C GLU A 212 -8.07 -17.10 7.80
N GLY A 213 -8.60 -16.13 8.60
CA GLY A 213 -7.98 -15.62 9.82
C GLY A 213 -6.76 -14.73 9.56
N ASN A 214 -6.83 -13.92 8.52
CA ASN A 214 -5.78 -12.95 8.20
C ASN A 214 -5.80 -11.77 9.17
N PRO A 215 -4.67 -11.36 9.74
CA PRO A 215 -4.57 -10.08 10.43
C PRO A 215 -4.70 -8.93 9.45
N VAL A 216 -5.28 -7.82 9.94
CA VAL A 216 -5.45 -6.60 9.15
C VAL A 216 -4.81 -5.41 9.84
N ILE A 217 -4.46 -4.41 9.05
CA ILE A 217 -4.03 -3.08 9.51
C ILE A 217 -4.85 -2.01 8.78
N LEU A 218 -5.07 -0.87 9.41
CA LEU A 218 -5.65 0.29 8.73
C LEU A 218 -4.54 1.09 8.05
N GLY A 219 -4.75 1.47 6.80
CA GLY A 219 -3.87 2.38 6.07
C GLY A 219 -4.66 3.57 5.54
N ARG A 220 -4.15 4.77 5.80
CA ARG A 220 -4.83 6.00 5.33
C ARG A 220 -4.69 6.21 3.84
N ASP A 221 -3.59 5.74 3.25
CA ASP A 221 -3.27 6.02 1.84
C ASP A 221 -3.38 7.52 1.56
N ALA A 222 -2.71 8.28 2.46
CA ALA A 222 -2.91 9.71 2.57
C ALA A 222 -2.25 10.45 1.40
N HIS A 223 -3.07 11.15 0.61
CA HIS A 223 -2.65 12.00 -0.51
C HIS A 223 -2.77 13.50 -0.21
N GLU A 224 -3.19 13.83 1.01
CA GLU A 224 -3.20 15.18 1.55
C GLU A 224 -3.05 15.14 3.08
N PRO A 225 -2.45 16.17 3.71
CA PRO A 225 -2.20 16.17 5.16
C PRO A 225 -3.46 16.06 6.01
N GLU A 226 -4.60 16.54 5.49
CA GLU A 226 -5.90 16.53 6.16
C GLU A 226 -6.51 15.12 6.30
N ALA A 227 -6.01 14.15 5.51
CA ALA A 227 -6.46 12.75 5.58
C ALA A 227 -6.33 12.14 6.99
N PHE A 228 -5.41 12.65 7.82
CA PHE A 228 -5.26 12.18 9.21
C PHE A 228 -6.44 12.53 10.12
N PHE A 229 -7.32 13.45 9.72
CA PHE A 229 -8.50 13.85 10.48
C PHE A 229 -9.80 13.18 9.98
N ASP A 230 -9.73 12.29 8.98
CA ASP A 230 -10.89 11.52 8.52
C ASP A 230 -11.25 10.43 9.53
N THR A 231 -12.12 10.78 10.48
CA THR A 231 -12.64 9.85 11.48
C THR A 231 -13.77 8.98 10.93
N GLU A 232 -14.50 9.44 9.91
CA GLU A 232 -15.64 8.70 9.34
C GLU A 232 -15.18 7.42 8.65
N SER A 233 -14.16 7.48 7.81
CA SER A 233 -13.61 6.28 7.17
C SER A 233 -12.96 5.34 8.18
N GLU A 234 -12.32 5.87 9.22
CA GLU A 234 -11.77 5.04 10.31
C GLU A 234 -12.89 4.30 11.06
N GLU A 235 -13.99 4.96 11.42
CA GLU A 235 -15.15 4.34 12.06
C GLU A 235 -15.75 3.23 11.18
N ARG A 236 -15.95 3.49 9.88
CA ARG A 236 -16.45 2.48 8.92
C ARG A 236 -15.51 1.27 8.81
N ALA A 237 -14.20 1.49 8.80
CA ALA A 237 -13.23 0.40 8.81
C ALA A 237 -13.29 -0.42 10.11
N LEU A 238 -13.42 0.22 11.27
CA LEU A 238 -13.58 -0.44 12.56
C LEU A 238 -14.90 -1.22 12.66
N GLU A 239 -15.99 -0.73 12.06
CA GLU A 239 -17.24 -1.46 11.93
C GLU A 239 -17.07 -2.73 11.09
N MET A 240 -16.31 -2.67 9.98
CA MET A 240 -15.96 -3.85 9.17
C MET A 240 -15.12 -4.85 9.97
N VAL A 241 -14.11 -4.39 10.70
CA VAL A 241 -13.29 -5.22 11.60
C VAL A 241 -14.17 -5.95 12.61
N LYS A 242 -15.08 -5.24 13.28
CA LYS A 242 -16.00 -5.81 14.27
C LYS A 242 -17.01 -6.78 13.62
N LYS A 243 -17.58 -6.41 12.48
CA LYS A 243 -18.57 -7.20 11.75
C LYS A 243 -18.06 -8.59 11.38
N TYR A 244 -16.82 -8.68 10.92
CA TYR A 244 -16.20 -9.92 10.45
C TYR A 244 -15.27 -10.57 11.48
N GLY A 245 -15.00 -9.93 12.62
CA GLY A 245 -14.09 -10.45 13.65
C GLY A 245 -12.64 -10.50 13.16
N LEU A 246 -12.20 -9.54 12.35
CA LEU A 246 -10.85 -9.49 11.82
C LEU A 246 -9.84 -9.18 12.93
N PRO A 247 -8.69 -9.90 13.00
CA PRO A 247 -7.61 -9.55 13.93
C PRO A 247 -6.94 -8.23 13.52
N LEU A 248 -7.34 -7.12 14.16
CA LEU A 248 -6.78 -5.81 13.89
C LEU A 248 -5.43 -5.62 14.61
N LEU A 249 -4.42 -5.22 13.85
CA LEU A 249 -3.11 -4.83 14.35
C LEU A 249 -3.04 -3.30 14.51
N GLU A 250 -2.46 -2.85 15.62
CA GLU A 250 -2.18 -1.43 15.85
C GLU A 250 -0.90 -0.98 15.14
N THR A 251 0.07 -1.90 15.01
CA THR A 251 1.35 -1.69 14.34
C THR A 251 1.77 -2.96 13.61
N VAL A 252 2.68 -2.82 12.65
CA VAL A 252 3.31 -3.96 11.96
C VAL A 252 4.84 -3.89 12.08
N PRO A 253 5.54 -5.01 12.21
CA PRO A 253 6.99 -5.02 12.10
C PRO A 253 7.38 -4.65 10.66
N LEU A 254 8.19 -3.60 10.51
CA LEU A 254 8.70 -3.24 9.19
C LEU A 254 9.77 -4.25 8.77
N ARG A 255 9.64 -4.75 7.54
CA ARG A 255 10.59 -5.68 6.94
C ARG A 255 11.66 -4.89 6.20
N PRO A 256 12.93 -5.01 6.62
CA PRO A 256 14.01 -4.32 5.93
C PRO A 256 14.19 -4.86 4.51
N ILE A 257 14.55 -3.98 3.58
CA ILE A 257 14.77 -4.31 2.16
C ILE A 257 16.25 -4.44 1.80
#